data_4584a8c2988542f31d937922c7e7e36e
#
_entry.id   4584a8c2988542f31d937922c7e7e36e
#
_cell.length_a   1.000
_cell.length_b   1.000
_cell.length_c   1.000
_cell.angle_alpha   90.00
_cell.angle_beta   90.00
_cell.angle_gamma   90.00
#
_symmetry.space_group_name_H-M   'P 1'
#
loop_
_entity.id
_entity.type
_entity.pdbx_description
1 polymer ?
#
loop_
_entity_poly.entity_id
_entity_poly.type
_entity_poly.pdbx_seq_one_letter_code
_entity_poly.pdbx_strand_id
1 'polypeptide(L)'
;SDICIIDRCKVYNIDDIVNELKNGYCVLLAGHSEKHKKKILGITVYTYYKGGHIWLGHGLFECKRDVKMYNGATLLGSYFQTSYYILCNYGWRGGYDGYYLSGAFNAKNKGVNVDTIMGNKVATRGGENNYQYNLKEVIGIRK
;
A
#
# COMPACT_ATOMS: atom_id res chain seq x y z
N SER A 1 -18.61 -0.80 16.36
CA SER A 1 -17.66 -1.28 17.33
C SER A 1 -16.59 -2.18 16.68
N ASP A 2 -15.64 -2.61 17.46
CA ASP A 2 -14.47 -3.35 17.01
C ASP A 2 -14.83 -4.68 16.31
N ILE A 3 -15.88 -5.36 16.76
CA ILE A 3 -16.34 -6.62 16.17
C ILE A 3 -16.77 -6.43 14.72
N CYS A 4 -17.51 -5.37 14.42
CA CYS A 4 -17.92 -5.08 13.05
C CYS A 4 -16.75 -4.81 12.12
N ILE A 5 -15.70 -4.19 12.60
CA ILE A 5 -14.48 -3.91 11.84
C ILE A 5 -13.76 -5.23 11.53
N ILE A 6 -13.64 -6.12 12.51
CA ILE A 6 -12.99 -7.42 12.35
C ILE A 6 -13.70 -8.27 11.29
N ASP A 7 -15.03 -8.32 11.35
CA ASP A 7 -15.83 -9.11 10.41
C ASP A 7 -15.76 -8.56 8.96
N ARG A 8 -15.43 -7.29 8.80
CA ARG A 8 -15.30 -6.66 7.49
C ARG A 8 -13.89 -6.67 6.93
N CYS A 9 -12.94 -7.16 7.71
CA CYS A 9 -11.54 -7.19 7.30
C CYS A 9 -11.34 -8.27 6.22
N LYS A 10 -10.83 -7.85 5.07
CA LYS A 10 -10.56 -8.76 3.95
C LYS A 10 -9.19 -8.51 3.34
N VAL A 11 -8.78 -9.38 2.43
CA VAL A 11 -7.50 -9.26 1.73
C VAL A 11 -7.46 -7.95 0.94
N TYR A 12 -6.33 -7.27 1.01
CA TYR A 12 -6.09 -6.00 0.30
C TYR A 12 -6.33 -6.16 -1.20
N ASN A 13 -7.15 -5.26 -1.74
CA ASN A 13 -7.43 -5.18 -3.17
C ASN A 13 -7.43 -3.70 -3.57
N ILE A 14 -6.50 -3.32 -4.44
CA ILE A 14 -6.35 -1.92 -4.86
C ILE A 14 -7.58 -1.39 -5.58
N ASP A 15 -8.29 -2.21 -6.34
CA ASP A 15 -9.49 -1.77 -7.06
C ASP A 15 -10.59 -1.35 -6.09
N ASP A 16 -10.78 -2.08 -5.00
CA ASP A 16 -11.72 -1.72 -3.94
C ASP A 16 -11.33 -0.40 -3.28
N ILE A 17 -10.05 -0.23 -2.96
CA ILE A 17 -9.52 0.98 -2.33
C ILE A 17 -9.72 2.19 -3.24
N VAL A 18 -9.37 2.06 -4.51
CA VAL A 18 -9.55 3.14 -5.50
C VAL A 18 -11.01 3.54 -5.61
N ASN A 19 -11.91 2.56 -5.68
CA ASN A 19 -13.34 2.83 -5.77
C ASN A 19 -13.86 3.59 -4.54
N GLU A 20 -13.50 3.17 -3.35
CA GLU A 20 -13.92 3.83 -2.11
C GLU A 20 -13.38 5.26 -2.02
N LEU A 21 -12.10 5.46 -2.28
CA LEU A 21 -11.46 6.76 -2.20
C LEU A 21 -11.98 7.73 -3.27
N LYS A 22 -12.23 7.26 -4.49
CA LYS A 22 -12.83 8.09 -5.56
C LYS A 22 -14.25 8.53 -5.22
N ASN A 23 -14.98 7.77 -4.43
CA ASN A 23 -16.31 8.12 -3.96
C ASN A 23 -16.32 8.95 -2.67
N GLY A 24 -15.14 9.37 -2.20
CA GLY A 24 -15.02 10.22 -1.02
C GLY A 24 -15.08 9.50 0.31
N TYR A 25 -14.96 8.18 0.32
CA TYR A 25 -14.96 7.37 1.54
C TYR A 25 -13.55 7.09 2.02
N CYS A 26 -13.38 6.94 3.31
CA CYS A 26 -12.13 6.49 3.90
C CYS A 26 -12.06 4.96 3.92
N VAL A 27 -10.85 4.44 4.02
CA VAL A 27 -10.60 3.00 4.18
C VAL A 27 -9.67 2.78 5.36
N LEU A 28 -9.77 1.63 6.01
CA LEU A 28 -8.77 1.19 6.96
C LEU A 28 -7.88 0.16 6.29
N LEU A 29 -6.60 0.29 6.52
CA LEU A 29 -5.58 -0.59 5.98
C LEU A 29 -4.81 -1.21 7.14
N ALA A 30 -4.39 -2.45 6.97
CA ALA A 30 -3.59 -3.16 7.94
C ALA A 30 -2.50 -3.95 7.23
N GLY A 31 -1.38 -4.11 7.89
CA GLY A 31 -0.29 -4.91 7.35
C GLY A 31 0.74 -5.22 8.42
N HIS A 32 1.71 -6.04 8.05
CA HIS A 32 2.81 -6.46 8.91
C HIS A 32 4.13 -6.11 8.26
N SER A 33 5.12 -5.74 9.07
CA SER A 33 6.46 -5.41 8.61
C SER A 33 7.37 -6.64 8.52
N GLU A 34 7.00 -7.75 9.17
CA GLU A 34 7.81 -8.95 9.25
C GLU A 34 7.02 -10.19 8.83
N LYS A 35 7.68 -11.07 8.08
CA LYS A 35 7.18 -12.38 7.69
C LYS A 35 8.17 -13.44 8.15
N HIS A 36 7.68 -14.40 8.93
CA HIS A 36 8.48 -15.49 9.47
C HIS A 36 7.93 -16.84 9.03
N LYS A 37 8.83 -17.79 8.82
CA LYS A 37 8.47 -19.16 8.44
C LYS A 37 9.03 -20.12 9.46
N LYS A 38 8.19 -21.00 10.01
CA LYS A 38 8.64 -22.14 10.81
C LYS A 38 8.94 -23.30 9.89
N LYS A 39 10.18 -23.76 9.93
CA LYS A 39 10.65 -24.90 9.12
C LYS A 39 11.00 -26.08 9.99
N ILE A 40 10.70 -27.29 9.52
CA ILE A 40 11.13 -28.55 10.10
C ILE A 40 11.76 -29.35 8.95
N LEU A 41 13.04 -29.77 9.13
CA LEU A 41 13.82 -30.49 8.12
C LEU A 41 13.82 -29.81 6.74
N GLY A 42 13.92 -28.47 6.73
CA GLY A 42 13.94 -27.68 5.49
C GLY A 42 12.56 -27.43 4.86
N ILE A 43 11.50 -28.00 5.41
CA ILE A 43 10.13 -27.84 4.91
C ILE A 43 9.39 -26.78 5.74
N THR A 44 8.76 -25.82 5.08
CA THR A 44 7.93 -24.81 5.75
C THR A 44 6.66 -25.46 6.28
N VAL A 45 6.46 -25.43 7.59
CA VAL A 45 5.29 -26.00 8.26
C VAL A 45 4.17 -24.96 8.39
N TYR A 46 4.53 -23.73 8.75
CA TYR A 46 3.58 -22.60 8.78
C TYR A 46 4.30 -21.27 8.63
N THR A 47 3.54 -20.26 8.24
CA THR A 47 3.98 -18.87 8.12
C THR A 47 3.24 -18.02 9.13
N TYR A 48 3.95 -17.07 9.78
CA TYR A 48 3.35 -16.12 10.70
C TYR A 48 3.92 -14.72 10.49
N TYR A 49 3.22 -13.72 11.01
CA TYR A 49 3.56 -12.32 10.79
C TYR A 49 3.71 -11.58 12.10
N LYS A 50 4.62 -10.62 12.14
CA LYS A 50 4.85 -9.72 13.28
C LYS A 50 4.94 -8.28 12.82
N GLY A 51 4.93 -7.34 13.78
CA GLY A 51 5.03 -5.92 13.49
C GLY A 51 3.78 -5.40 12.79
N GLY A 52 2.60 -5.78 13.27
CA GLY A 52 1.32 -5.35 12.71
C GLY A 52 0.97 -3.93 13.06
N HIS A 53 0.31 -3.23 12.12
CA HIS A 53 -0.24 -1.90 12.32
C HIS A 53 -1.49 -1.71 11.48
N ILE A 54 -2.36 -0.82 11.95
CA ILE A 54 -3.57 -0.41 11.23
C ILE A 54 -3.48 1.10 11.01
N TRP A 55 -3.82 1.56 9.82
CA TRP A 55 -3.79 2.98 9.48
C TRP A 55 -4.97 3.35 8.59
N LEU A 56 -5.21 4.66 8.48
CA LEU A 56 -6.30 5.22 7.70
C LEU A 56 -5.80 5.62 6.32
N GLY A 57 -6.53 5.23 5.28
CA GLY A 57 -6.40 5.77 3.93
C GLY A 57 -7.54 6.74 3.65
N HIS A 58 -7.24 7.97 3.24
CA HIS A 58 -8.26 8.99 3.07
C HIS A 58 -8.09 9.87 1.82
N GLY A 59 -7.15 9.55 0.97
CA GLY A 59 -6.94 10.25 -0.28
C GLY A 59 -6.26 9.37 -1.31
N LEU A 60 -6.36 9.75 -2.57
CA LEU A 60 -5.84 8.98 -3.70
C LEU A 60 -5.12 9.91 -4.66
N PHE A 61 -3.95 9.50 -5.12
CA PHE A 61 -3.26 10.11 -6.24
C PHE A 61 -2.98 9.03 -7.29
N GLU A 62 -3.54 9.21 -8.48
CA GLU A 62 -3.33 8.31 -9.61
C GLU A 62 -2.26 8.91 -10.52
N CYS A 63 -1.17 8.17 -10.72
CA CYS A 63 -0.07 8.58 -11.58
C CYS A 63 -0.03 7.67 -12.81
N LYS A 64 -0.13 8.27 -14.00
CA LYS A 64 0.00 7.57 -15.28
C LYS A 64 1.32 7.93 -15.92
N ARG A 65 2.03 6.91 -16.37
CA ARG A 65 3.32 7.06 -17.06
C ARG A 65 3.25 6.38 -18.40
N ASP A 66 3.73 7.06 -19.42
CA ASP A 66 3.94 6.49 -20.75
C ASP A 66 5.25 5.69 -20.75
N VAL A 67 5.17 4.39 -20.95
CA VAL A 67 6.33 3.50 -21.01
C VAL A 67 6.52 3.08 -22.47
N LYS A 68 7.71 3.38 -23.01
CA LYS A 68 8.09 3.02 -24.37
C LYS A 68 8.98 1.79 -24.36
N MET A 69 8.67 0.84 -25.26
CA MET A 69 9.45 -0.38 -25.40
C MET A 69 10.32 -0.28 -26.65
N TYR A 70 11.61 -0.61 -26.49
CA TYR A 70 12.58 -0.56 -27.58
C TYR A 70 13.25 -1.92 -27.77
N ASN A 71 13.64 -2.19 -29.03
CA ASN A 71 14.62 -3.20 -29.38
C ASN A 71 15.81 -2.47 -30.03
N GLY A 72 16.89 -2.26 -29.26
CA GLY A 72 17.95 -1.37 -29.70
C GLY A 72 17.44 0.06 -29.85
N ALA A 73 17.57 0.66 -31.04
CA ALA A 73 17.04 1.99 -31.35
C ALA A 73 15.61 1.97 -31.90
N THR A 74 15.03 0.79 -32.13
CA THR A 74 13.70 0.64 -32.74
C THR A 74 12.62 0.66 -31.68
N LEU A 75 11.65 1.59 -31.81
CA LEU A 75 10.47 1.63 -30.96
C LEU A 75 9.51 0.50 -31.34
N LEU A 76 9.24 -0.42 -30.41
CA LEU A 76 8.32 -1.55 -30.62
C LEU A 76 6.87 -1.20 -30.28
N GLY A 77 6.67 -0.22 -29.38
CA GLY A 77 5.34 0.19 -28.95
C GLY A 77 5.40 0.98 -27.65
N SER A 78 4.25 1.40 -27.18
CA SER A 78 4.14 2.09 -25.90
C SER A 78 2.86 1.67 -25.16
N TYR A 79 2.86 1.78 -23.82
CA TYR A 79 1.70 1.55 -22.98
C TYR A 79 1.71 2.51 -21.81
N PHE A 80 0.53 2.75 -21.21
CA PHE A 80 0.42 3.53 -20.00
C PHE A 80 0.53 2.61 -18.78
N GLN A 81 1.43 2.98 -17.87
CA GLN A 81 1.54 2.34 -16.56
C GLN A 81 0.86 3.24 -15.53
N THR A 82 -0.10 2.69 -14.80
CA THR A 82 -0.79 3.40 -13.72
C THR A 82 -0.25 2.96 -12.37
N SER A 83 0.09 3.94 -11.54
CA SER A 83 0.48 3.73 -10.16
C SER A 83 -0.47 4.48 -9.25
N TYR A 84 -0.87 3.87 -8.14
CA TYR A 84 -1.76 4.48 -7.16
C TYR A 84 -0.99 4.77 -5.89
N TYR A 85 -1.13 6.01 -5.41
CA TYR A 85 -0.62 6.45 -4.11
C TYR A 85 -1.80 6.75 -3.21
N ILE A 86 -1.73 6.27 -1.99
CA ILE A 86 -2.79 6.44 -1.00
C ILE A 86 -2.31 7.40 0.07
N LEU A 87 -3.11 8.42 0.36
CA LEU A 87 -2.84 9.34 1.44
C LEU A 87 -3.16 8.65 2.76
N CYS A 88 -2.13 8.40 3.54
CA CYS A 88 -2.22 7.61 4.77
C CYS A 88 -2.03 8.47 6.02
N ASN A 89 -2.80 8.13 7.05
CA ASN A 89 -2.62 8.64 8.40
C ASN A 89 -2.38 7.45 9.33
N TYR A 90 -1.17 7.36 9.85
CA TYR A 90 -0.77 6.24 10.71
C TYR A 90 -1.15 6.41 12.18
N GLY A 91 -1.71 7.55 12.55
CA GLY A 91 -2.08 7.83 13.94
C GLY A 91 -0.91 8.18 14.84
N TRP A 92 0.25 8.50 14.27
CA TRP A 92 1.47 8.87 15.02
C TRP A 92 1.70 10.38 15.02
N ARG A 93 0.65 11.14 15.35
CA ARG A 93 0.68 12.61 15.44
C ARG A 93 1.15 13.31 14.15
N GLY A 94 0.84 12.72 13.00
CA GLY A 94 1.16 13.29 11.69
C GLY A 94 2.59 13.10 11.22
N GLY A 95 3.47 12.52 12.04
CA GLY A 95 4.90 12.42 11.71
C GLY A 95 5.24 11.59 10.48
N TYR A 96 4.38 10.66 10.11
CA TYR A 96 4.58 9.75 8.97
C TYR A 96 3.45 9.82 7.96
N ASP A 97 2.58 10.81 8.08
CA ASP A 97 1.47 11.00 7.18
C ASP A 97 1.96 11.44 5.80
N GLY A 98 1.24 11.05 4.77
CA GLY A 98 1.54 11.39 3.39
C GLY A 98 1.10 10.31 2.41
N TYR A 99 1.48 10.49 1.15
CA TYR A 99 1.16 9.54 0.10
C TYR A 99 2.16 8.39 0.09
N TYR A 100 1.63 7.17 0.00
CA TYR A 100 2.42 5.94 -0.09
C TYR A 100 1.99 5.15 -1.32
N LEU A 101 2.97 4.60 -2.03
CA LEU A 101 2.70 3.72 -3.15
C LEU A 101 1.91 2.49 -2.67
N SER A 102 0.82 2.18 -3.37
CA SER A 102 0.00 1.02 -3.06
C SER A 102 0.84 -0.26 -3.00
N GLY A 103 0.74 -0.99 -1.90
CA GLY A 103 1.52 -2.20 -1.64
C GLY A 103 2.94 -1.96 -1.13
N ALA A 104 3.37 -0.70 -0.99
CA ALA A 104 4.68 -0.34 -0.46
C ALA A 104 4.54 0.73 0.64
N PHE A 105 3.82 0.38 1.70
CA PHE A 105 3.50 1.27 2.82
C PHE A 105 4.70 1.37 3.78
N ASN A 106 5.77 2.00 3.30
CA ASN A 106 7.01 2.13 4.06
C ASN A 106 7.01 3.42 4.90
N ALA A 107 6.48 3.33 6.11
CA ALA A 107 6.39 4.47 7.02
C ALA A 107 7.76 5.02 7.43
N LYS A 108 8.81 4.22 7.41
CA LYS A 108 10.17 4.66 7.76
C LYS A 108 10.66 5.78 6.82
N ASN A 109 10.31 5.70 5.55
CA ASN A 109 10.70 6.71 4.57
C ASN A 109 9.78 7.94 4.59
N LYS A 110 8.82 7.98 5.51
CA LYS A 110 7.76 8.97 5.61
C LYS A 110 6.91 9.04 4.33
N GLY A 111 5.75 9.59 4.42
CA GLY A 111 4.90 9.82 3.25
C GLY A 111 5.50 10.87 2.33
N VAL A 112 5.20 10.78 1.05
CA VAL A 112 5.62 11.76 0.06
C VAL A 112 4.46 12.71 -0.26
N ASN A 113 4.78 13.91 -0.71
CA ASN A 113 3.79 14.84 -1.24
C ASN A 113 3.65 14.66 -2.76
N VAL A 114 2.68 15.34 -3.35
CA VAL A 114 2.41 15.24 -4.79
C VAL A 114 3.62 15.66 -5.63
N ASP A 115 4.32 16.73 -5.23
CA ASP A 115 5.49 17.21 -5.97
C ASP A 115 6.61 16.17 -6.00
N THR A 116 6.81 15.46 -4.90
CA THR A 116 7.79 14.37 -4.81
C THR A 116 7.40 13.21 -5.73
N ILE A 117 6.12 12.85 -5.80
CA ILE A 117 5.61 11.82 -6.72
C ILE A 117 5.88 12.22 -8.17
N MET A 118 5.56 13.45 -8.52
CA MET A 118 5.81 13.97 -9.87
C MET A 118 7.28 14.01 -10.23
N GLY A 119 8.16 14.16 -9.24
CA GLY A 119 9.62 14.11 -9.40
C GLY A 119 10.21 12.70 -9.56
N ASN A 120 9.37 11.66 -9.67
CA ASN A 120 9.79 10.26 -9.86
C ASN A 120 10.57 9.65 -8.69
N LYS A 121 10.36 10.12 -7.48
CA LYS A 121 10.93 9.48 -6.31
C LYS A 121 10.27 8.11 -6.09
N VAL A 122 11.07 7.07 -6.07
CA VAL A 122 10.58 5.69 -5.96
C VAL A 122 10.38 5.31 -4.49
N ALA A 123 9.23 4.72 -4.17
CA ALA A 123 9.01 4.10 -2.88
C ALA A 123 9.80 2.78 -2.81
N THR A 124 10.46 2.54 -1.68
CA THR A 124 11.25 1.33 -1.46
C THR A 124 10.47 0.33 -0.61
N ARG A 125 10.71 -0.95 -0.88
CA ARG A 125 10.19 -2.04 -0.07
C ARG A 125 11.28 -2.56 0.85
N GLY A 126 10.85 -3.19 1.97
CA GLY A 126 11.75 -3.77 2.96
C GLY A 126 12.09 -2.79 4.09
N GLY A 127 12.64 -3.32 5.15
CA GLY A 127 13.02 -2.57 6.34
C GLY A 127 11.93 -2.44 7.38
N GLU A 128 12.32 -1.86 8.50
CA GLU A 128 11.46 -1.62 9.65
C GLU A 128 10.32 -0.66 9.29
N ASN A 129 9.12 -0.91 9.81
CA ASN A 129 7.91 -0.14 9.55
C ASN A 129 7.48 -0.08 8.08
N ASN A 130 7.93 -1.03 7.27
CA ASN A 130 7.42 -1.23 5.93
C ASN A 130 6.35 -2.32 5.95
N TYR A 131 5.09 -1.90 5.97
CA TYR A 131 3.93 -2.79 6.08
C TYR A 131 3.57 -3.37 4.71
N GLN A 132 4.31 -4.36 4.27
CA GLN A 132 4.15 -4.98 2.95
C GLN A 132 3.58 -6.38 2.98
N TYR A 133 3.50 -7.00 4.17
CA TYR A 133 3.06 -8.39 4.33
C TYR A 133 1.65 -8.47 4.89
N ASN A 134 0.92 -9.50 4.47
CA ASN A 134 -0.42 -9.79 4.97
C ASN A 134 -1.33 -8.56 4.96
N LEU A 135 -1.33 -7.82 3.86
CA LEU A 135 -2.12 -6.61 3.72
C LEU A 135 -3.61 -6.92 3.74
N LYS A 136 -4.34 -6.18 4.54
CA LYS A 136 -5.78 -6.28 4.73
C LYS A 136 -6.44 -4.93 4.55
N GLU A 137 -7.72 -4.96 4.27
CA GLU A 137 -8.52 -3.75 4.11
C GLU A 137 -9.87 -3.86 4.81
N VAL A 138 -10.39 -2.73 5.25
CA VAL A 138 -11.78 -2.56 5.64
C VAL A 138 -12.35 -1.45 4.78
N ILE A 139 -13.33 -1.79 3.97
CA ILE A 139 -14.06 -0.85 3.11
C ILE A 139 -15.53 -0.79 3.55
N GLY A 140 -16.31 0.07 2.88
CA GLY A 140 -17.72 0.23 3.22
C GLY A 140 -17.96 1.01 4.50
N ILE A 141 -16.97 1.81 4.94
CA ILE A 141 -17.12 2.67 6.10
C ILE A 141 -18.04 3.83 5.72
N ARG A 142 -19.14 3.98 6.44
CA ARG A 142 -20.15 5.02 6.21
C ARG A 142 -20.47 5.73 7.52
N LYS A 143 -20.91 6.97 7.40
CA LYS A 143 -21.44 7.70 8.56
C LYS A 143 -22.81 7.18 8.98
#